data_1c332fd60113c78d07be7c7c15943aaa
#
_entry.id   1c332fd60113c78d07be7c7c15943aaa
#
_cell.length_a   1.000
_cell.length_b   1.000
_cell.length_c   1.000
_cell.angle_alpha   90.00
_cell.angle_beta   90.00
_cell.angle_gamma   90.00
#
_symmetry.space_group_name_H-M   'P 1'
#
loop_
_entity.id
_entity.type
_entity.pdbx_description
1 polymer ?
#
loop_
_entity_poly.entity_id
_entity_poly.type
_entity_poly.pdbx_seq_one_letter_code
_entity_poly.pdbx_strand_id
1 'polypeptide(L)'
;MTPSKKGLLKVEYAPIRSVKPAKGNTRVHPPEQILEVCRSIEEFGWTKPIIVDEKREILAGHGAYQAALQLGMTEVPIIQRAGLNQAQKRAYRTADNKIGENSAWDTKLLASELGALKDMGFDMTLTGFKAGEIEALLRPPPSHHQEPVVPDQQGPTITKPGDVWTLGEHRLICADSTKPATYETLMDGRQAALVFTDPPYGISYEAPSGKFEQITGDGLRRGQLTKMLHGAFAAAIEHTTQDAAWYVWHASATREDFAQAMRDVGLVELSYLIWAKPGQVLGWSDYRWAHEPCFYASRQGIKPAFYGDRTMSTIWRLTARTKKGEPATNVGSGIIIATPSGQEIYVAAAGPTGKKVRHLQLDPKESAYLGTSDDCDDLWEVSRDNGHGKEQSIHPTQKPVELARRAVKNSSRECEIVLDFFAGSGSTLIACEQLARACYAIELDPRYCDAIIHRWETVTGKKASHAEEKKTHEAIAKARGKEKARTA
;
A
#
# COMPACT_ATOMS: atom_id res chain seq x y z
N MET A 1 26.34 -34.17 -7.54
CA MET A 1 27.71 -33.66 -7.85
C MET A 1 28.35 -33.22 -6.56
N THR A 2 29.33 -34.00 -6.07
CA THR A 2 30.13 -33.65 -4.89
C THR A 2 31.00 -32.43 -5.23
N PRO A 3 30.98 -31.34 -4.40
CA PRO A 3 31.83 -30.19 -4.68
C PRO A 3 33.30 -30.62 -4.60
N SER A 4 34.02 -30.44 -5.69
CA SER A 4 35.46 -30.60 -5.75
C SER A 4 36.07 -29.80 -4.58
N LYS A 5 36.97 -30.44 -3.78
CA LYS A 5 37.79 -29.79 -2.75
C LYS A 5 38.78 -28.81 -3.43
N LYS A 6 38.24 -27.67 -3.91
CA LYS A 6 39.09 -26.52 -4.29
C LYS A 6 39.56 -25.90 -2.98
N GLY A 7 40.87 -25.70 -2.88
CA GLY A 7 41.62 -25.36 -1.68
C GLY A 7 40.96 -24.28 -0.81
N LEU A 8 41.17 -24.36 0.49
CA LEU A 8 40.69 -23.40 1.50
C LEU A 8 41.05 -21.98 1.06
N LEU A 9 40.03 -21.12 0.97
CA LEU A 9 40.22 -19.70 0.69
C LEU A 9 40.86 -19.06 1.92
N LYS A 10 41.96 -18.35 1.71
CA LYS A 10 42.76 -17.72 2.78
C LYS A 10 42.53 -16.20 2.72
N VAL A 11 42.23 -15.60 3.86
CA VAL A 11 42.19 -14.14 4.00
C VAL A 11 43.63 -13.66 4.20
N GLU A 12 44.05 -12.67 3.43
CA GLU A 12 45.35 -11.98 3.57
C GLU A 12 45.13 -10.47 3.56
N TYR A 13 46.01 -9.73 4.24
CA TYR A 13 46.04 -8.28 4.15
C TYR A 13 46.94 -7.86 3.00
N ALA A 14 46.43 -6.95 2.17
CA ALA A 14 47.17 -6.45 1.02
C ALA A 14 47.15 -4.91 0.99
N PRO A 15 48.25 -4.28 0.55
CA PRO A 15 48.27 -2.85 0.34
C PRO A 15 47.15 -2.43 -0.59
N ILE A 16 46.32 -1.46 -0.18
CA ILE A 16 45.15 -1.02 -0.94
C ILE A 16 45.47 -0.61 -2.37
N ARG A 17 46.68 -0.03 -2.58
CA ARG A 17 47.16 0.38 -3.91
C ARG A 17 47.43 -0.81 -4.84
N SER A 18 47.57 -2.03 -4.30
CA SER A 18 47.75 -3.24 -5.08
C SER A 18 46.46 -3.83 -5.62
N VAL A 19 45.31 -3.42 -5.07
CA VAL A 19 43.97 -3.85 -5.45
C VAL A 19 43.44 -2.95 -6.55
N LYS A 20 42.85 -3.53 -7.61
CA LYS A 20 42.40 -2.81 -8.80
C LYS A 20 40.89 -2.93 -8.98
N PRO A 21 40.15 -1.82 -9.09
CA PRO A 21 38.75 -1.89 -9.44
C PRO A 21 38.54 -2.45 -10.85
N ALA A 22 37.53 -3.30 -11.03
CA ALA A 22 37.22 -3.87 -12.32
C ALA A 22 36.62 -2.81 -13.26
N LYS A 23 37.17 -2.69 -14.48
CA LYS A 23 36.63 -1.75 -15.51
C LYS A 23 35.18 -2.03 -15.94
N GLY A 24 34.69 -3.23 -15.69
CA GLY A 24 33.33 -3.67 -16.05
C GLY A 24 32.37 -3.83 -14.86
N ASN A 25 32.58 -3.10 -13.76
CA ASN A 25 31.60 -3.11 -12.66
C ASN A 25 30.31 -2.43 -13.11
N THR A 26 29.19 -3.17 -13.06
CA THR A 26 27.88 -2.68 -13.48
C THR A 26 27.08 -2.03 -12.33
N ARG A 27 27.55 -2.16 -11.08
CA ARG A 27 26.90 -1.56 -9.92
C ARG A 27 27.49 -0.18 -9.63
N VAL A 28 26.61 0.81 -9.54
CA VAL A 28 26.95 2.19 -9.15
C VAL A 28 26.78 2.30 -7.63
N HIS A 29 27.75 2.90 -6.98
CA HIS A 29 27.75 3.16 -5.54
C HIS A 29 27.60 4.67 -5.30
N PRO A 30 26.40 5.17 -4.89
CA PRO A 30 26.22 6.58 -4.54
C PRO A 30 27.12 6.98 -3.35
N PRO A 31 27.53 8.27 -3.25
CA PRO A 31 28.37 8.74 -2.15
C PRO A 31 27.81 8.44 -0.77
N GLU A 32 26.48 8.55 -0.61
CA GLU A 32 25.79 8.25 0.65
C GLU A 32 25.97 6.79 1.07
N GLN A 33 25.86 5.85 0.12
CA GLN A 33 26.10 4.43 0.39
C GLN A 33 27.55 4.15 0.81
N ILE A 34 28.50 4.84 0.19
CA ILE A 34 29.91 4.70 0.60
C ILE A 34 30.13 5.19 2.03
N LEU A 35 29.48 6.29 2.43
CA LEU A 35 29.51 6.78 3.81
C LEU A 35 28.89 5.77 4.80
N GLU A 36 27.80 5.09 4.43
CA GLU A 36 27.22 4.02 5.24
C GLU A 36 28.20 2.86 5.42
N VAL A 37 28.90 2.46 4.36
CA VAL A 37 29.95 1.42 4.44
C VAL A 37 31.12 1.89 5.29
N CYS A 38 31.55 3.16 5.21
CA CYS A 38 32.58 3.72 6.08
C CYS A 38 32.20 3.58 7.56
N ARG A 39 31.01 4.05 7.95
CA ARG A 39 30.52 3.95 9.32
C ARG A 39 30.47 2.50 9.81
N SER A 40 29.99 1.58 8.95
CA SER A 40 29.97 0.15 9.27
C SER A 40 31.37 -0.42 9.51
N ILE A 41 32.37 0.00 8.74
CA ILE A 41 33.77 -0.43 8.94
C ILE A 41 34.36 0.18 10.23
N GLU A 42 34.06 1.42 10.54
CA GLU A 42 34.50 2.08 11.77
C GLU A 42 33.91 1.44 13.04
N GLU A 43 32.63 1.09 13.02
CA GLU A 43 31.93 0.52 14.17
C GLU A 43 32.24 -0.98 14.36
N PHE A 44 32.06 -1.77 13.30
CA PHE A 44 32.13 -3.24 13.38
C PHE A 44 33.48 -3.82 12.94
N GLY A 45 34.39 -2.98 12.47
CA GLY A 45 35.59 -3.42 11.81
C GLY A 45 35.34 -4.02 10.41
N TRP A 46 36.35 -4.55 9.83
CA TRP A 46 36.26 -5.15 8.51
C TRP A 46 35.73 -6.59 8.57
N THR A 47 34.48 -6.80 8.22
CA THR A 47 33.78 -8.09 8.34
C THR A 47 33.75 -8.95 7.08
N LYS A 48 33.83 -8.34 5.87
CA LYS A 48 33.72 -9.03 4.58
C LYS A 48 34.92 -8.71 3.69
N PRO A 49 35.90 -9.64 3.52
CA PRO A 49 37.09 -9.42 2.68
C PRO A 49 36.72 -9.08 1.22
N ILE A 50 37.52 -8.26 0.57
CA ILE A 50 37.42 -7.98 -0.86
C ILE A 50 37.84 -9.24 -1.63
N ILE A 51 37.04 -9.71 -2.57
CA ILE A 51 37.37 -10.85 -3.39
C ILE A 51 38.03 -10.33 -4.67
N VAL A 52 39.23 -10.80 -4.94
CA VAL A 52 40.06 -10.41 -6.09
C VAL A 52 40.45 -11.61 -6.93
N ASP A 53 40.78 -11.38 -8.18
CA ASP A 53 41.36 -12.38 -9.06
C ASP A 53 42.89 -12.48 -8.88
N GLU A 54 43.57 -13.32 -9.71
CA GLU A 54 45.01 -13.52 -9.72
C GLU A 54 45.81 -12.27 -10.09
N LYS A 55 45.16 -11.26 -10.71
CA LYS A 55 45.78 -9.95 -11.05
C LYS A 55 45.41 -8.86 -10.04
N ARG A 56 44.77 -9.26 -8.91
CA ARG A 56 44.24 -8.37 -7.89
C ARG A 56 43.16 -7.42 -8.41
N GLU A 57 42.43 -7.80 -9.49
CA GLU A 57 41.25 -7.10 -9.96
C GLU A 57 40.03 -7.54 -9.12
N ILE A 58 39.21 -6.59 -8.64
CA ILE A 58 38.09 -6.84 -7.76
C ILE A 58 36.99 -7.63 -8.48
N LEU A 59 36.60 -8.74 -7.90
CA LEU A 59 35.47 -9.57 -8.30
C LEU A 59 34.20 -9.23 -7.45
N ALA A 60 34.38 -8.94 -6.14
CA ALA A 60 33.34 -8.51 -5.23
C ALA A 60 33.92 -7.55 -4.17
N GLY A 61 33.10 -6.59 -3.68
CA GLY A 61 33.49 -5.64 -2.63
C GLY A 61 33.99 -4.28 -3.15
N HIS A 62 33.51 -3.81 -4.33
CA HIS A 62 33.86 -2.49 -4.86
C HIS A 62 33.48 -1.34 -3.92
N GLY A 63 32.28 -1.41 -3.27
CA GLY A 63 31.86 -0.40 -2.29
C GLY A 63 32.78 -0.36 -1.06
N ALA A 64 33.16 -1.51 -0.54
CA ALA A 64 34.09 -1.60 0.59
C ALA A 64 35.50 -1.08 0.22
N TYR A 65 35.96 -1.33 -1.00
CA TYR A 65 37.21 -0.75 -1.50
C TYR A 65 37.15 0.79 -1.57
N GLN A 66 36.04 1.36 -2.05
CA GLN A 66 35.87 2.81 -2.09
C GLN A 66 35.79 3.42 -0.68
N ALA A 67 35.11 2.76 0.24
CA ALA A 67 35.06 3.18 1.64
C ALA A 67 36.44 3.15 2.30
N ALA A 68 37.23 2.11 2.04
CA ALA A 68 38.61 2.01 2.56
C ALA A 68 39.52 3.14 2.05
N LEU A 69 39.35 3.52 0.77
CA LEU A 69 40.07 4.70 0.22
C LEU A 69 39.67 5.98 0.91
N GLN A 70 38.36 6.16 1.18
CA GLN A 70 37.84 7.35 1.85
C GLN A 70 38.27 7.43 3.31
N LEU A 71 38.38 6.27 3.98
CA LEU A 71 38.90 6.15 5.36
C LEU A 71 40.44 6.26 5.43
N GLY A 72 41.15 6.40 4.29
CA GLY A 72 42.60 6.50 4.28
C GLY A 72 43.32 5.22 4.68
N MET A 73 42.70 4.04 4.56
CA MET A 73 43.32 2.77 4.93
C MET A 73 44.47 2.43 4.01
N THR A 74 45.56 1.92 4.57
CA THR A 74 46.77 1.52 3.81
C THR A 74 46.71 0.07 3.35
N GLU A 75 45.99 -0.78 4.10
CA GLU A 75 45.84 -2.21 3.83
C GLU A 75 44.38 -2.62 3.95
N VAL A 76 43.99 -3.63 3.20
CA VAL A 76 42.64 -4.20 3.19
C VAL A 76 42.69 -5.72 3.17
N PRO A 77 41.75 -6.41 3.86
CA PRO A 77 41.68 -7.86 3.80
C PRO A 77 41.15 -8.30 2.45
N ILE A 78 41.82 -9.21 1.80
CA ILE A 78 41.43 -9.77 0.50
C ILE A 78 41.37 -11.29 0.57
N ILE A 79 40.56 -11.86 -0.34
CA ILE A 79 40.56 -13.26 -0.70
C ILE A 79 40.90 -13.36 -2.18
N GLN A 80 42.01 -14.03 -2.53
CA GLN A 80 42.35 -14.26 -3.91
C GLN A 80 41.62 -15.48 -4.47
N ARG A 81 40.84 -15.26 -5.53
CA ARG A 81 40.11 -16.30 -6.25
C ARG A 81 40.71 -16.51 -7.64
N ALA A 82 41.68 -17.41 -7.74
CA ALA A 82 42.34 -17.78 -8.98
C ALA A 82 41.54 -18.86 -9.76
N GLY A 83 41.88 -19.02 -11.05
CA GLY A 83 41.41 -20.11 -11.88
C GLY A 83 40.00 -19.92 -12.49
N LEU A 84 39.45 -18.73 -12.44
CA LEU A 84 38.20 -18.37 -13.15
C LEU A 84 38.56 -17.83 -14.54
N ASN A 85 37.83 -18.29 -15.57
CA ASN A 85 37.92 -17.68 -16.89
C ASN A 85 37.18 -16.34 -16.94
N GLN A 86 37.34 -15.58 -18.04
CA GLN A 86 36.75 -14.23 -18.15
C GLN A 86 35.23 -14.23 -18.04
N ALA A 87 34.55 -15.23 -18.62
CA ALA A 87 33.09 -15.33 -18.52
C ALA A 87 32.63 -15.58 -17.06
N GLN A 88 33.34 -16.48 -16.37
CA GLN A 88 33.09 -16.78 -14.96
C GLN A 88 33.34 -15.56 -14.04
N LYS A 89 34.38 -14.77 -14.27
CA LYS A 89 34.65 -13.54 -13.52
C LYS A 89 33.55 -12.51 -13.70
N ARG A 90 33.07 -12.34 -14.94
CA ARG A 90 31.94 -11.43 -15.23
C ARG A 90 30.63 -11.91 -14.61
N ALA A 91 30.33 -13.20 -14.77
CA ALA A 91 29.13 -13.81 -14.19
C ALA A 91 29.14 -13.72 -12.65
N TYR A 92 30.28 -13.96 -12.01
CA TYR A 92 30.42 -13.87 -10.56
C TYR A 92 30.16 -12.45 -10.06
N ARG A 93 30.75 -11.41 -10.69
CA ARG A 93 30.47 -10.01 -10.34
C ARG A 93 28.97 -9.67 -10.40
N THR A 94 28.29 -10.14 -11.44
CA THR A 94 26.86 -9.90 -11.61
C THR A 94 26.03 -10.67 -10.57
N ALA A 95 26.37 -11.94 -10.33
CA ALA A 95 25.67 -12.80 -9.39
C ALA A 95 25.81 -12.33 -7.94
N ASP A 96 27.02 -11.93 -7.53
CA ASP A 96 27.30 -11.43 -6.19
C ASP A 96 26.41 -10.22 -5.83
N ASN A 97 26.20 -9.32 -6.79
CA ASN A 97 25.31 -8.18 -6.62
C ASN A 97 23.83 -8.59 -6.65
N LYS A 98 23.43 -9.52 -7.53
CA LYS A 98 22.01 -9.82 -7.77
C LYS A 98 21.40 -10.80 -6.76
N ILE A 99 22.17 -11.80 -6.30
CA ILE A 99 21.66 -12.81 -5.38
C ILE A 99 21.22 -12.18 -4.05
N GLY A 100 21.96 -11.20 -3.54
CA GLY A 100 21.59 -10.48 -2.32
C GLY A 100 20.25 -9.72 -2.43
N GLU A 101 19.91 -9.26 -3.62
CA GLU A 101 18.66 -8.54 -3.87
C GLU A 101 17.43 -9.47 -3.96
N ASN A 102 17.62 -10.77 -4.09
CA ASN A 102 16.53 -11.75 -4.19
C ASN A 102 16.01 -12.21 -2.81
N SER A 103 16.66 -11.78 -1.72
CA SER A 103 16.18 -12.04 -0.36
C SER A 103 15.19 -10.96 0.07
N ALA A 104 14.20 -11.33 0.90
CA ALA A 104 13.27 -10.41 1.54
C ALA A 104 13.48 -10.41 3.06
N TRP A 105 13.09 -9.32 3.72
CA TRP A 105 13.09 -9.23 5.16
C TRP A 105 11.83 -9.85 5.76
N ASP A 106 11.97 -10.63 6.82
CA ASP A 106 10.85 -10.89 7.74
C ASP A 106 10.59 -9.58 8.51
N THR A 107 9.56 -8.86 8.11
CA THR A 107 9.25 -7.53 8.64
C THR A 107 8.91 -7.55 10.13
N LYS A 108 8.37 -8.66 10.67
CA LYS A 108 8.04 -8.79 12.10
C LYS A 108 9.30 -9.00 12.94
N LEU A 109 10.15 -9.92 12.50
CA LEU A 109 11.44 -10.15 13.15
C LEU A 109 12.32 -8.91 13.05
N LEU A 110 12.34 -8.25 11.89
CA LEU A 110 13.09 -7.02 11.69
C LEU A 110 12.59 -5.89 12.60
N ALA A 111 11.28 -5.68 12.71
CA ALA A 111 10.71 -4.69 13.62
C ALA A 111 11.06 -4.99 15.09
N SER A 112 10.99 -6.25 15.48
CA SER A 112 11.39 -6.68 16.83
C SER A 112 12.87 -6.40 17.10
N GLU A 113 13.75 -6.71 16.16
CA GLU A 113 15.19 -6.50 16.25
C GLU A 113 15.54 -5.01 16.31
N LEU A 114 14.96 -4.21 15.39
CA LEU A 114 15.17 -2.75 15.40
C LEU A 114 14.62 -2.11 16.68
N GLY A 115 13.50 -2.61 17.21
CA GLY A 115 12.97 -2.17 18.50
C GLY A 115 13.95 -2.45 19.64
N ALA A 116 14.48 -3.65 19.73
CA ALA A 116 15.47 -4.04 20.73
C ALA A 116 16.76 -3.23 20.63
N LEU A 117 17.26 -2.98 19.42
CA LEU A 117 18.44 -2.13 19.19
C LEU A 117 18.20 -0.69 19.66
N LYS A 118 17.02 -0.13 19.35
CA LYS A 118 16.62 1.20 19.80
C LYS A 118 16.55 1.29 21.33
N ASP A 119 15.97 0.27 21.99
CA ASP A 119 15.85 0.22 23.45
C ASP A 119 17.23 0.09 24.13
N MET A 120 18.19 -0.54 23.47
CA MET A 120 19.60 -0.60 23.89
C MET A 120 20.37 0.71 23.63
N GLY A 121 19.76 1.72 23.01
CA GLY A 121 20.39 2.99 22.68
C GLY A 121 21.41 2.92 21.54
N PHE A 122 21.30 1.88 20.69
CA PHE A 122 22.21 1.70 19.56
C PHE A 122 21.95 2.74 18.45
N ASP A 123 23.02 3.18 17.76
CA ASP A 123 22.87 4.10 16.62
C ASP A 123 22.22 3.38 15.43
N MET A 124 20.93 3.65 15.25
CA MET A 124 20.11 3.04 14.21
C MET A 124 20.58 3.34 12.79
N THR A 125 21.35 4.41 12.58
CA THR A 125 21.90 4.75 11.24
C THR A 125 22.91 3.72 10.74
N LEU A 126 23.47 2.92 11.64
CA LEU A 126 24.42 1.82 11.33
C LEU A 126 23.73 0.55 10.82
N THR A 127 22.41 0.46 10.91
CA THR A 127 21.64 -0.68 10.39
C THR A 127 21.49 -0.65 8.88
N GLY A 128 21.77 0.49 8.22
CA GLY A 128 21.55 0.70 6.79
C GLY A 128 20.12 1.08 6.42
N PHE A 129 19.18 1.12 7.40
CA PHE A 129 17.82 1.62 7.20
C PHE A 129 17.77 3.13 7.40
N LYS A 130 16.97 3.81 6.59
CA LYS A 130 16.71 5.25 6.75
C LYS A 130 15.78 5.50 7.94
N ALA A 131 15.89 6.69 8.55
CA ALA A 131 15.07 7.03 9.73
C ALA A 131 13.56 6.84 9.50
N GLY A 132 13.05 7.19 8.32
CA GLY A 132 11.64 6.98 7.95
C GLY A 132 11.26 5.51 7.82
N GLU A 133 12.16 4.66 7.30
CA GLU A 133 11.94 3.20 7.22
C GLU A 133 11.89 2.59 8.61
N ILE A 134 12.80 3.00 9.50
CA ILE A 134 12.84 2.55 10.89
C ILE A 134 11.56 2.98 11.63
N GLU A 135 11.15 4.23 11.47
CA GLU A 135 9.91 4.72 12.09
C GLU A 135 8.68 3.95 11.58
N ALA A 136 8.62 3.67 10.27
CA ALA A 136 7.53 2.89 9.68
C ALA A 136 7.51 1.44 10.20
N LEU A 137 8.69 0.79 10.35
CA LEU A 137 8.82 -0.56 10.88
C LEU A 137 8.52 -0.65 12.38
N LEU A 138 8.93 0.35 13.16
CA LEU A 138 8.73 0.40 14.63
C LEU A 138 7.35 0.96 15.00
N ARG A 139 6.62 1.55 14.06
CA ARG A 139 5.24 1.98 14.33
C ARG A 139 4.44 0.74 14.71
N PRO A 140 3.84 0.70 15.92
CA PRO A 140 2.98 -0.42 16.27
C PRO A 140 1.95 -0.57 15.16
N PRO A 141 1.68 -1.81 14.68
CA PRO A 141 0.60 -2.01 13.74
C PRO A 141 -0.62 -1.33 14.35
N PRO A 142 -1.36 -0.51 13.58
CA PRO A 142 -2.55 0.14 14.10
C PRO A 142 -3.37 -0.94 14.78
N SER A 143 -3.74 -0.68 16.03
CA SER A 143 -4.43 -1.62 16.92
C SER A 143 -5.54 -2.28 16.11
N HIS A 144 -5.47 -3.59 16.01
CA HIS A 144 -6.27 -4.43 15.14
C HIS A 144 -7.73 -3.98 15.00
N HIS A 145 -8.14 -3.54 13.78
CA HIS A 145 -9.13 -4.24 12.96
C HIS A 145 -10.61 -4.06 13.29
N GLN A 146 -10.97 -2.97 13.85
CA GLN A 146 -12.26 -2.40 13.49
C GLN A 146 -11.94 -1.36 12.40
N GLU A 147 -12.51 -1.51 11.19
CA GLU A 147 -12.56 -0.37 10.28
C GLU A 147 -13.09 0.78 11.12
N PRO A 148 -12.36 1.92 11.20
CA PRO A 148 -12.80 2.99 12.07
C PRO A 148 -14.24 3.35 11.68
N VAL A 149 -15.13 3.21 12.65
CA VAL A 149 -16.56 3.53 12.45
C VAL A 149 -16.63 4.96 11.96
N VAL A 150 -17.27 5.16 10.81
CA VAL A 150 -17.58 6.51 10.36
C VAL A 150 -18.69 7.01 11.30
N PRO A 151 -18.51 8.11 12.04
CA PRO A 151 -19.47 8.55 13.04
C PRO A 151 -20.82 8.87 12.43
N ASP A 152 -21.89 8.61 13.19
CA ASP A 152 -23.23 9.01 12.83
C ASP A 152 -23.32 10.54 12.66
N GLN A 153 -23.79 10.98 11.49
CA GLN A 153 -23.76 12.38 11.05
C GLN A 153 -24.92 13.22 11.62
N GLN A 154 -25.38 12.93 12.82
CA GLN A 154 -26.51 13.65 13.44
C GLN A 154 -26.17 15.06 13.93
N GLY A 155 -24.93 15.52 13.79
CA GLY A 155 -24.48 16.86 14.18
C GLY A 155 -24.61 17.91 13.07
N PRO A 156 -24.51 19.22 13.41
CA PRO A 156 -24.44 20.27 12.41
C PRO A 156 -23.15 20.14 11.60
N THR A 157 -23.27 20.20 10.28
CA THR A 157 -22.14 20.17 9.35
C THR A 157 -21.19 21.35 9.60
N ILE A 158 -19.92 21.06 9.76
CA ILE A 158 -18.85 22.02 10.06
C ILE A 158 -18.19 22.50 8.79
N THR A 159 -17.76 21.56 7.94
CA THR A 159 -17.15 21.85 6.64
C THR A 159 -18.13 22.56 5.73
N LYS A 160 -17.62 23.51 4.92
CA LYS A 160 -18.38 24.22 3.88
C LYS A 160 -17.76 23.93 2.51
N PRO A 161 -18.54 24.02 1.41
CA PRO A 161 -17.98 23.97 0.06
C PRO A 161 -16.85 24.98 -0.11
N GLY A 162 -15.71 24.54 -0.65
CA GLY A 162 -14.50 25.30 -0.81
C GLY A 162 -13.48 25.15 0.33
N ASP A 163 -13.87 24.62 1.49
CA ASP A 163 -12.93 24.42 2.60
C ASP A 163 -11.84 23.39 2.22
N VAL A 164 -10.60 23.74 2.52
CA VAL A 164 -9.45 22.85 2.41
C VAL A 164 -8.94 22.50 3.81
N TRP A 165 -8.80 21.22 4.07
CA TRP A 165 -8.33 20.67 5.33
C TRP A 165 -6.97 19.99 5.16
N THR A 166 -6.07 20.18 6.12
CA THR A 166 -4.79 19.49 6.24
C THR A 166 -4.89 18.47 7.36
N LEU A 167 -4.62 17.20 7.04
CA LEU A 167 -4.68 16.06 7.95
C LEU A 167 -3.28 15.40 7.98
N GLY A 168 -2.35 15.94 8.77
CA GLY A 168 -0.93 15.55 8.67
C GLY A 168 -0.38 15.89 7.29
N GLU A 169 0.07 14.86 6.56
CA GLU A 169 0.57 14.99 5.18
C GLU A 169 -0.56 14.96 4.12
N HIS A 170 -1.80 14.65 4.54
CA HIS A 170 -2.94 14.57 3.63
C HIS A 170 -3.63 15.93 3.45
N ARG A 171 -4.34 16.07 2.33
CA ARG A 171 -5.19 17.23 2.04
C ARG A 171 -6.58 16.75 1.62
N LEU A 172 -7.61 17.43 2.10
CA LEU A 172 -9.00 17.17 1.76
C LEU A 172 -9.66 18.49 1.36
N ILE A 173 -10.31 18.53 0.20
CA ILE A 173 -11.10 19.68 -0.24
C ILE A 173 -12.58 19.27 -0.38
N CYS A 174 -13.47 20.13 0.13
CA CYS A 174 -14.90 19.99 -0.08
C CYS A 174 -15.29 20.72 -1.38
N ALA A 175 -15.32 19.99 -2.52
CA ALA A 175 -15.57 20.61 -3.84
C ALA A 175 -16.01 19.62 -4.90
N ASP A 176 -16.42 20.15 -6.07
CA ASP A 176 -16.79 19.38 -7.26
C ASP A 176 -15.55 18.90 -8.00
N SER A 177 -15.39 17.58 -8.13
CA SER A 177 -14.28 16.92 -8.83
C SER A 177 -14.28 17.12 -10.35
N THR A 178 -15.36 17.63 -10.94
CA THR A 178 -15.42 17.95 -12.36
C THR A 178 -14.78 19.31 -12.72
N LYS A 179 -14.35 20.08 -11.70
CA LYS A 179 -13.83 21.45 -11.89
C LYS A 179 -12.29 21.46 -11.81
N PRO A 180 -11.59 21.93 -12.87
CA PRO A 180 -10.11 22.02 -12.85
C PRO A 180 -9.57 22.83 -11.68
N ALA A 181 -10.21 23.97 -11.32
CA ALA A 181 -9.78 24.83 -10.22
C ALA A 181 -9.75 24.10 -8.86
N THR A 182 -10.56 23.03 -8.69
CA THR A 182 -10.55 22.19 -7.49
C THR A 182 -9.19 21.51 -7.35
N TYR A 183 -8.65 20.99 -8.44
CA TYR A 183 -7.36 20.30 -8.44
C TYR A 183 -6.19 21.29 -8.30
N GLU A 184 -6.26 22.46 -8.92
CA GLU A 184 -5.26 23.51 -8.74
C GLU A 184 -5.10 23.87 -7.26
N THR A 185 -6.23 24.06 -6.56
CA THR A 185 -6.27 24.35 -5.12
C THR A 185 -5.77 23.19 -4.27
N LEU A 186 -6.24 21.95 -4.56
CA LEU A 186 -5.89 20.78 -3.78
C LEU A 186 -4.43 20.40 -3.95
N MET A 187 -3.95 20.34 -5.19
CA MET A 187 -2.63 19.81 -5.54
C MET A 187 -1.50 20.82 -5.31
N ASP A 188 -1.77 22.11 -5.36
CA ASP A 188 -0.80 23.17 -5.05
C ASP A 188 0.53 22.99 -5.82
N GLY A 189 0.43 22.76 -7.13
CA GLY A 189 1.55 22.53 -8.04
C GLY A 189 2.20 21.12 -7.95
N ARG A 190 1.69 20.23 -7.11
CA ARG A 190 2.20 18.85 -6.97
C ARG A 190 1.49 17.91 -7.94
N GLN A 191 2.05 16.71 -8.12
CA GLN A 191 1.49 15.65 -8.95
C GLN A 191 1.30 14.37 -8.15
N ALA A 192 0.22 13.64 -8.44
CA ALA A 192 -0.04 12.34 -7.84
C ALA A 192 0.63 11.23 -8.65
N ALA A 193 1.28 10.30 -7.96
CA ALA A 193 1.90 9.11 -8.54
C ALA A 193 0.89 7.96 -8.76
N LEU A 194 -0.26 8.04 -8.09
CA LEU A 194 -1.31 7.03 -8.14
C LEU A 194 -2.68 7.69 -8.04
N VAL A 195 -3.63 7.18 -8.80
CA VAL A 195 -5.06 7.45 -8.64
C VAL A 195 -5.76 6.19 -8.14
N PHE A 196 -6.51 6.33 -7.05
CA PHE A 196 -7.44 5.31 -6.57
C PHE A 196 -8.77 5.99 -6.31
N THR A 197 -9.82 5.64 -7.05
CA THR A 197 -11.07 6.39 -7.01
C THR A 197 -12.29 5.51 -7.21
N ASP A 198 -13.40 5.88 -6.56
CA ASP A 198 -14.68 5.15 -6.55
C ASP A 198 -15.84 6.11 -6.89
N PRO A 199 -15.98 6.52 -8.17
CA PRO A 199 -17.03 7.44 -8.59
C PRO A 199 -18.44 6.87 -8.40
N PRO A 200 -19.49 7.71 -8.34
CA PRO A 200 -20.87 7.25 -8.39
C PRO A 200 -21.14 6.39 -9.63
N TYR A 201 -21.86 5.27 -9.46
CA TYR A 201 -22.03 4.29 -10.54
C TYR A 201 -23.19 4.58 -11.50
N GLY A 202 -24.06 5.54 -11.16
CA GLY A 202 -25.23 5.88 -11.98
C GLY A 202 -26.32 4.81 -12.00
N ILE A 203 -26.38 3.96 -10.97
CA ILE A 203 -27.33 2.85 -10.87
C ILE A 203 -28.52 3.15 -9.99
N SER A 204 -28.66 4.41 -9.49
CA SER A 204 -29.72 4.84 -8.57
C SER A 204 -29.87 3.90 -7.37
N TYR A 205 -28.76 3.58 -6.71
CA TYR A 205 -28.75 2.64 -5.60
C TYR A 205 -29.60 3.17 -4.43
N GLU A 206 -30.69 2.47 -4.13
CA GLU A 206 -31.49 2.69 -2.93
C GLU A 206 -31.13 1.63 -1.88
N ALA A 207 -30.66 2.06 -0.72
CA ALA A 207 -30.38 1.13 0.36
C ALA A 207 -31.68 0.47 0.84
N PRO A 208 -31.76 -0.87 0.97
CA PRO A 208 -32.98 -1.57 1.38
C PRO A 208 -33.51 -1.14 2.74
N SER A 209 -32.70 -0.48 3.56
CA SER A 209 -33.07 0.00 4.89
C SER A 209 -33.83 1.36 4.91
N GLY A 210 -33.87 2.08 3.79
CA GLY A 210 -34.41 3.45 3.71
C GLY A 210 -33.70 4.49 4.59
N LYS A 211 -32.57 4.12 5.20
CA LYS A 211 -31.85 4.95 6.18
C LYS A 211 -30.83 5.89 5.56
N PHE A 212 -30.56 5.78 4.26
CA PHE A 212 -29.54 6.58 3.58
C PHE A 212 -30.17 7.43 2.50
N GLU A 213 -29.80 8.71 2.47
CA GLU A 213 -30.10 9.58 1.34
C GLU A 213 -29.38 9.08 0.09
N GLN A 214 -29.98 9.31 -1.08
CA GLN A 214 -29.41 8.94 -2.36
C GLN A 214 -28.05 9.63 -2.54
N ILE A 215 -27.02 8.88 -2.95
CA ILE A 215 -25.69 9.42 -3.21
C ILE A 215 -25.81 10.47 -4.33
N THR A 216 -25.27 11.65 -4.11
CA THR A 216 -25.27 12.74 -5.10
C THR A 216 -24.56 12.27 -6.37
N GLY A 217 -25.28 12.28 -7.50
CA GLY A 217 -24.77 11.81 -8.79
C GLY A 217 -25.05 10.35 -9.12
N ASP A 218 -25.56 9.52 -8.20
CA ASP A 218 -25.85 8.10 -8.49
C ASP A 218 -27.14 7.89 -9.31
N GLY A 219 -28.00 8.90 -9.43
CA GLY A 219 -29.20 8.91 -10.30
C GLY A 219 -28.95 9.42 -11.72
N LEU A 220 -27.70 9.61 -12.14
CA LEU A 220 -27.38 10.12 -13.47
C LEU A 220 -27.73 9.11 -14.56
N ARG A 221 -28.45 9.57 -15.59
CA ARG A 221 -28.77 8.75 -16.78
C ARG A 221 -27.50 8.55 -17.63
N ARG A 222 -27.52 7.49 -18.46
CA ARG A 222 -26.49 7.24 -19.47
C ARG A 222 -26.21 8.53 -20.27
N GLY A 223 -24.94 8.85 -20.51
CA GLY A 223 -24.50 10.11 -21.13
C GLY A 223 -24.26 11.27 -20.14
N GLN A 224 -25.07 11.43 -19.11
CA GLN A 224 -24.79 12.37 -18.00
C GLN A 224 -23.67 11.82 -17.12
N LEU A 225 -23.70 10.51 -16.83
CA LEU A 225 -22.64 9.80 -16.12
C LEU A 225 -21.31 9.92 -16.89
N THR A 226 -21.30 9.56 -18.19
CA THR A 226 -20.09 9.67 -19.03
C THR A 226 -19.52 11.08 -19.03
N LYS A 227 -20.40 12.11 -19.13
CA LYS A 227 -19.97 13.52 -19.11
C LYS A 227 -19.35 13.92 -17.76
N MET A 228 -19.94 13.50 -16.66
CA MET A 228 -19.42 13.76 -15.31
C MET A 228 -18.06 13.08 -15.12
N LEU A 229 -17.96 11.79 -15.48
CA LEU A 229 -16.70 11.03 -15.39
C LEU A 229 -15.61 11.65 -16.28
N HIS A 230 -15.94 12.00 -17.53
CA HIS A 230 -15.00 12.68 -18.42
C HIS A 230 -14.47 13.98 -17.81
N GLY A 231 -15.37 14.82 -17.25
CA GLY A 231 -14.96 16.07 -16.61
C GLY A 231 -14.00 15.85 -15.45
N ALA A 232 -14.29 14.87 -14.58
CA ALA A 232 -13.45 14.54 -13.44
C ALA A 232 -12.09 13.94 -13.88
N PHE A 233 -12.08 13.00 -14.84
CA PHE A 233 -10.86 12.39 -15.34
C PHE A 233 -9.99 13.38 -16.11
N ALA A 234 -10.58 14.24 -16.93
CA ALA A 234 -9.86 15.27 -17.67
C ALA A 234 -9.19 16.28 -16.74
N ALA A 235 -9.85 16.67 -15.64
CA ALA A 235 -9.27 17.55 -14.65
C ALA A 235 -8.18 16.83 -13.83
N ALA A 236 -8.41 15.57 -13.43
CA ALA A 236 -7.46 14.82 -12.61
C ALA A 236 -6.17 14.48 -13.34
N ILE A 237 -6.23 14.13 -14.63
CA ILE A 237 -5.09 13.63 -15.40
C ILE A 237 -3.96 14.66 -15.50
N GLU A 238 -4.28 15.95 -15.56
CA GLU A 238 -3.29 17.04 -15.61
C GLU A 238 -2.45 17.15 -14.33
N HIS A 239 -2.94 16.58 -13.22
CA HIS A 239 -2.30 16.61 -11.90
C HIS A 239 -1.70 15.26 -11.49
N THR A 240 -1.48 14.37 -12.45
CA THR A 240 -0.83 13.08 -12.23
C THR A 240 0.50 12.98 -12.96
N THR A 241 1.45 12.21 -12.42
CA THR A 241 2.71 11.90 -13.11
C THR A 241 2.42 11.13 -14.41
N GLN A 242 3.36 11.14 -15.35
CA GLN A 242 3.19 10.46 -16.64
C GLN A 242 2.98 8.95 -16.47
N ASP A 243 3.64 8.35 -15.48
CA ASP A 243 3.61 6.92 -15.16
C ASP A 243 2.63 6.58 -14.02
N ALA A 244 1.71 7.50 -13.67
CA ALA A 244 0.70 7.23 -12.66
C ALA A 244 -0.18 6.04 -13.03
N ALA A 245 -0.35 5.13 -12.08
CA ALA A 245 -1.31 4.04 -12.20
C ALA A 245 -2.71 4.54 -11.78
N TRP A 246 -3.74 4.07 -12.46
CA TRP A 246 -5.13 4.43 -12.19
C TRP A 246 -5.92 3.19 -11.79
N TYR A 247 -6.55 3.22 -10.63
CA TYR A 247 -7.50 2.22 -10.14
C TYR A 247 -8.87 2.87 -10.06
N VAL A 248 -9.75 2.52 -11.00
CA VAL A 248 -11.07 3.13 -11.14
C VAL A 248 -12.15 2.08 -10.92
N TRP A 249 -12.81 2.16 -9.77
CA TRP A 249 -13.92 1.28 -9.42
C TRP A 249 -15.17 1.64 -10.21
N HIS A 250 -15.98 0.64 -10.55
CA HIS A 250 -17.21 0.85 -11.30
C HIS A 250 -18.20 -0.30 -11.11
N ALA A 251 -19.46 -0.09 -11.48
CA ALA A 251 -20.41 -1.19 -11.60
C ALA A 251 -20.29 -1.87 -12.97
N SER A 252 -20.51 -3.19 -13.01
CA SER A 252 -20.52 -3.94 -14.28
C SER A 252 -21.56 -3.40 -15.29
N ALA A 253 -22.70 -2.90 -14.79
CA ALA A 253 -23.78 -2.37 -15.62
C ALA A 253 -23.40 -1.08 -16.36
N THR A 254 -22.50 -0.26 -15.80
CA THR A 254 -22.09 1.03 -16.37
C THR A 254 -20.64 1.04 -16.86
N ARG A 255 -20.03 -0.15 -17.01
CA ARG A 255 -18.65 -0.34 -17.46
C ARG A 255 -18.30 0.51 -18.68
N GLU A 256 -19.19 0.55 -19.68
CA GLU A 256 -18.92 1.23 -20.93
C GLU A 256 -18.86 2.76 -20.79
N ASP A 257 -19.69 3.33 -19.89
CA ASP A 257 -19.64 4.77 -19.60
C ASP A 257 -18.28 5.17 -18.99
N PHE A 258 -17.77 4.35 -18.06
CA PHE A 258 -16.44 4.54 -17.47
C PHE A 258 -15.32 4.34 -18.49
N ALA A 259 -15.37 3.25 -19.27
CA ALA A 259 -14.36 2.94 -20.27
C ALA A 259 -14.29 4.03 -21.36
N GLN A 260 -15.46 4.57 -21.78
CA GLN A 260 -15.51 5.66 -22.74
C GLN A 260 -14.88 6.94 -22.16
N ALA A 261 -15.27 7.34 -20.93
CA ALA A 261 -14.71 8.53 -20.30
C ALA A 261 -13.18 8.43 -20.10
N MET A 262 -12.66 7.23 -19.79
CA MET A 262 -11.22 6.97 -19.71
C MET A 262 -10.52 7.12 -21.07
N ARG A 263 -11.07 6.51 -22.12
CA ARG A 263 -10.52 6.62 -23.49
C ARG A 263 -10.46 8.06 -23.96
N ASP A 264 -11.49 8.84 -23.68
CA ASP A 264 -11.61 10.24 -24.12
C ASP A 264 -10.52 11.14 -23.52
N VAL A 265 -9.93 10.74 -22.38
CA VAL A 265 -8.80 11.45 -21.74
C VAL A 265 -7.45 10.76 -21.99
N GLY A 266 -7.38 9.75 -22.86
CA GLY A 266 -6.15 9.05 -23.22
C GLY A 266 -5.69 8.00 -22.19
N LEU A 267 -6.58 7.54 -21.33
CA LEU A 267 -6.32 6.39 -20.45
C LEU A 267 -6.69 5.08 -21.15
N VAL A 268 -5.89 4.05 -20.95
CA VAL A 268 -6.12 2.69 -21.48
C VAL A 268 -6.17 1.68 -20.34
N GLU A 269 -7.11 0.76 -20.46
CA GLU A 269 -7.23 -0.40 -19.57
C GLU A 269 -6.05 -1.35 -19.82
N LEU A 270 -5.33 -1.71 -18.77
CA LEU A 270 -4.24 -2.68 -18.77
C LEU A 270 -4.67 -4.02 -18.19
N SER A 271 -5.50 -3.98 -17.15
CA SER A 271 -6.03 -5.16 -16.49
C SER A 271 -7.39 -4.86 -15.87
N TYR A 272 -8.21 -5.89 -15.77
CA TYR A 272 -9.51 -5.85 -15.14
C TYR A 272 -9.43 -6.56 -13.80
N LEU A 273 -9.47 -5.81 -12.71
CA LEU A 273 -9.38 -6.34 -11.36
C LEU A 273 -10.79 -6.63 -10.84
N ILE A 274 -10.92 -7.68 -10.07
CA ILE A 274 -12.19 -8.11 -9.50
C ILE A 274 -12.05 -8.24 -7.98
N TRP A 275 -12.77 -7.41 -7.23
CA TRP A 275 -12.98 -7.68 -5.82
C TRP A 275 -14.09 -8.72 -5.65
N ALA A 276 -13.72 -9.93 -5.26
CA ALA A 276 -14.67 -10.98 -4.92
C ALA A 276 -15.19 -10.73 -3.50
N LYS A 277 -16.48 -10.40 -3.39
CA LYS A 277 -17.14 -10.14 -2.09
C LYS A 277 -17.34 -11.46 -1.32
N PRO A 278 -17.25 -11.45 0.02
CA PRO A 278 -17.48 -12.65 0.84
C PRO A 278 -18.92 -13.12 0.83
N GLY A 279 -19.86 -12.30 0.36
CA GLY A 279 -21.28 -12.62 0.25
C GLY A 279 -21.93 -12.07 -1.02
N GLN A 280 -23.07 -12.64 -1.38
CA GLN A 280 -23.87 -12.17 -2.52
C GLN A 280 -24.70 -10.97 -2.13
N VAL A 281 -24.83 -9.99 -3.04
CA VAL A 281 -25.77 -8.88 -2.88
C VAL A 281 -27.17 -9.40 -3.20
N LEU A 282 -28.12 -9.20 -2.29
CA LEU A 282 -29.54 -9.51 -2.53
C LEU A 282 -30.05 -8.58 -3.65
N GLY A 283 -30.65 -9.15 -4.68
CA GLY A 283 -31.21 -8.44 -5.82
C GLY A 283 -32.16 -9.33 -6.60
N TRP A 284 -32.89 -8.73 -7.56
CA TRP A 284 -33.93 -9.40 -8.38
C TRP A 284 -33.39 -9.96 -9.70
N SER A 285 -32.05 -9.92 -9.92
CA SER A 285 -31.44 -10.48 -11.13
C SER A 285 -31.30 -12.00 -11.03
N ASP A 286 -31.29 -12.70 -12.19
CA ASP A 286 -31.11 -14.15 -12.28
C ASP A 286 -29.80 -14.64 -11.64
N TYR A 287 -28.74 -13.84 -11.79
CA TYR A 287 -27.45 -14.04 -11.14
C TYR A 287 -27.17 -12.94 -10.12
N ARG A 288 -26.85 -13.35 -8.89
CA ARG A 288 -26.52 -12.41 -7.83
C ARG A 288 -25.09 -11.90 -7.92
N TRP A 289 -24.92 -10.59 -7.85
CA TRP A 289 -23.60 -9.98 -7.87
C TRP A 289 -22.81 -10.35 -6.62
N ALA A 290 -21.66 -10.99 -6.81
CA ALA A 290 -20.73 -11.37 -5.75
C ALA A 290 -19.36 -10.71 -5.94
N HIS A 291 -19.29 -9.67 -6.76
CA HIS A 291 -18.02 -8.98 -7.04
C HIS A 291 -18.24 -7.52 -7.40
N GLU A 292 -17.17 -6.74 -7.32
CA GLU A 292 -17.05 -5.42 -7.91
C GLU A 292 -15.80 -5.33 -8.77
N PRO A 293 -15.91 -4.79 -9.98
CA PRO A 293 -14.79 -4.62 -10.88
C PRO A 293 -14.07 -3.28 -10.69
N CYS A 294 -12.78 -3.27 -11.05
CA CYS A 294 -11.93 -2.10 -11.05
C CYS A 294 -11.05 -2.12 -12.30
N PHE A 295 -11.00 -1.04 -13.03
CA PHE A 295 -10.01 -0.84 -14.07
C PHE A 295 -8.63 -0.55 -13.45
N TYR A 296 -7.63 -1.30 -13.85
CA TYR A 296 -6.24 -0.92 -13.71
C TYR A 296 -5.76 -0.35 -15.03
N ALA A 297 -5.42 0.93 -15.04
CA ALA A 297 -5.21 1.69 -16.26
C ALA A 297 -3.99 2.61 -16.16
N SER A 298 -3.55 3.12 -17.31
CA SER A 298 -2.50 4.13 -17.43
C SER A 298 -2.71 5.01 -18.65
N ARG A 299 -1.90 6.05 -18.81
CA ARG A 299 -1.84 6.81 -20.06
C ARG A 299 -1.43 5.91 -21.22
N GLN A 300 -2.03 6.15 -22.38
CA GLN A 300 -1.75 5.37 -23.59
C GLN A 300 -0.25 5.35 -23.91
N GLY A 301 0.29 4.16 -24.14
CA GLY A 301 1.71 3.96 -24.47
C GLY A 301 2.67 4.10 -23.29
N ILE A 302 2.19 4.39 -22.07
CA ILE A 302 3.01 4.53 -20.88
C ILE A 302 2.83 3.30 -20.00
N LYS A 303 3.95 2.73 -19.53
CA LYS A 303 3.94 1.68 -18.53
C LYS A 303 3.82 2.33 -17.14
N PRO A 304 2.79 2.03 -16.36
CA PRO A 304 2.63 2.62 -15.05
C PRO A 304 3.67 2.09 -14.04
N ALA A 305 3.91 2.89 -13.01
CA ALA A 305 4.71 2.47 -11.88
C ALA A 305 4.04 1.28 -11.18
N PHE A 306 4.80 0.20 -10.98
CA PHE A 306 4.33 -0.99 -10.28
C PHE A 306 5.46 -1.60 -9.46
N TYR A 307 5.29 -1.63 -8.15
CA TYR A 307 6.28 -2.09 -7.16
C TYR A 307 5.86 -3.40 -6.49
N GLY A 308 4.62 -3.88 -6.77
CA GLY A 308 4.09 -5.12 -6.24
C GLY A 308 4.71 -6.37 -6.87
N ASP A 309 4.39 -7.52 -6.30
CA ASP A 309 4.76 -8.81 -6.86
C ASP A 309 3.96 -9.08 -8.14
N ARG A 310 4.65 -9.46 -9.22
CA ARG A 310 4.03 -9.78 -10.51
C ARG A 310 3.28 -11.11 -10.54
N THR A 311 3.33 -11.88 -9.46
CA THR A 311 2.54 -13.11 -9.28
C THR A 311 1.13 -12.83 -8.77
N MET A 312 0.80 -11.59 -8.43
CA MET A 312 -0.51 -11.20 -7.89
C MET A 312 -1.64 -11.45 -8.90
N SER A 313 -2.73 -12.04 -8.39
CA SER A 313 -3.94 -12.30 -9.17
C SER A 313 -4.75 -11.03 -9.44
N THR A 314 -5.46 -11.01 -10.59
CA THR A 314 -6.48 -10.00 -10.87
C THR A 314 -7.75 -10.17 -10.04
N ILE A 315 -7.91 -11.28 -9.32
CA ILE A 315 -9.03 -11.51 -8.41
C ILE A 315 -8.58 -11.23 -6.98
N TRP A 316 -9.11 -10.17 -6.42
CA TRP A 316 -8.83 -9.75 -5.05
C TRP A 316 -9.87 -10.36 -4.11
N ARG A 317 -9.42 -11.27 -3.26
CA ARG A 317 -10.22 -11.83 -2.17
C ARG A 317 -9.72 -11.27 -0.86
N LEU A 318 -10.65 -10.75 -0.05
CA LEU A 318 -10.38 -10.38 1.32
C LEU A 318 -10.83 -11.54 2.18
N THR A 319 -9.90 -12.13 2.92
CA THR A 319 -10.16 -13.28 3.79
C THR A 319 -10.02 -12.89 5.24
N ALA A 320 -10.83 -13.50 6.08
CA ALA A 320 -10.93 -13.20 7.51
C ALA A 320 -9.74 -13.77 8.30
N ARG A 321 -9.33 -13.09 9.39
CA ARG A 321 -8.39 -13.62 10.40
C ARG A 321 -9.14 -14.13 11.63
N THR A 322 -8.50 -15.00 12.41
CA THR A 322 -9.04 -15.44 13.71
C THR A 322 -9.05 -14.29 14.72
N LYS A 323 -10.00 -14.29 15.66
CA LYS A 323 -10.10 -13.27 16.75
C LYS A 323 -8.81 -13.10 17.57
N LYS A 324 -7.89 -14.06 17.54
CA LYS A 324 -6.59 -14.01 18.23
C LYS A 324 -5.47 -13.43 17.37
N GLY A 325 -5.73 -13.04 16.10
CA GLY A 325 -4.72 -12.46 15.23
C GLY A 325 -3.64 -13.45 14.74
N GLU A 326 -3.77 -14.74 15.06
CA GLU A 326 -2.84 -15.77 14.62
C GLU A 326 -3.17 -16.19 13.18
N PRO A 327 -2.17 -16.34 12.32
CA PRO A 327 -2.39 -16.86 10.97
C PRO A 327 -2.87 -18.32 11.08
N ALA A 328 -3.82 -18.71 10.21
CA ALA A 328 -4.15 -20.12 10.07
C ALA A 328 -2.89 -20.86 9.61
N THR A 329 -2.50 -21.90 10.33
CA THR A 329 -1.31 -22.69 10.02
C THR A 329 -1.59 -23.62 8.84
N ASN A 330 -0.73 -23.62 7.85
CA ASN A 330 -0.80 -24.55 6.74
C ASN A 330 -0.18 -25.90 7.17
N VAL A 331 -0.94 -26.97 7.04
CA VAL A 331 -0.46 -28.33 7.30
C VAL A 331 -0.58 -29.13 6.00
N GLY A 332 0.46 -29.09 5.21
CA GLY A 332 0.48 -29.75 3.89
C GLY A 332 -0.49 -29.07 2.92
N SER A 333 -1.26 -29.87 2.16
CA SER A 333 -2.28 -29.38 1.22
C SER A 333 -3.66 -29.12 1.86
N GLY A 334 -3.72 -28.83 3.15
CA GLY A 334 -4.96 -28.57 3.89
C GLY A 334 -4.94 -27.25 4.65
N ILE A 335 -6.12 -26.80 5.08
CA ILE A 335 -6.32 -25.56 5.84
C ILE A 335 -6.88 -25.93 7.22
N ILE A 336 -6.30 -25.38 8.29
CA ILE A 336 -6.88 -25.48 9.64
C ILE A 336 -7.72 -24.23 9.89
N ILE A 337 -8.95 -24.44 10.30
CA ILE A 337 -9.86 -23.39 10.73
C ILE A 337 -10.01 -23.53 12.25
N ALA A 338 -9.71 -22.47 12.98
CA ALA A 338 -10.00 -22.40 14.42
C ALA A 338 -11.32 -21.67 14.64
N THR A 339 -12.22 -22.25 15.42
CA THR A 339 -13.47 -21.60 15.82
C THR A 339 -13.25 -20.70 17.04
N PRO A 340 -14.15 -19.74 17.32
CA PRO A 340 -14.05 -18.90 18.51
C PRO A 340 -14.09 -19.70 19.82
N SER A 341 -14.64 -20.91 19.82
CA SER A 341 -14.64 -21.84 20.96
C SER A 341 -13.29 -22.57 21.16
N GLY A 342 -12.32 -22.37 20.24
CA GLY A 342 -11.01 -23.02 20.29
C GLY A 342 -10.96 -24.41 19.64
N GLN A 343 -12.01 -24.81 18.93
CA GLN A 343 -12.03 -26.05 18.18
C GLN A 343 -11.29 -25.87 16.85
N GLU A 344 -10.32 -26.74 16.57
CA GLU A 344 -9.61 -26.78 15.30
C GLU A 344 -10.36 -27.66 14.29
N ILE A 345 -10.65 -27.15 13.12
CA ILE A 345 -11.28 -27.86 12.02
C ILE A 345 -10.29 -27.92 10.87
N TYR A 346 -9.88 -29.11 10.50
CA TYR A 346 -9.00 -29.35 9.38
C TYR A 346 -9.81 -29.52 8.09
N VAL A 347 -9.57 -28.65 7.10
CA VAL A 347 -10.15 -28.76 5.75
C VAL A 347 -9.05 -29.15 4.79
N ALA A 348 -9.01 -30.41 4.37
CA ALA A 348 -8.07 -30.86 3.36
C ALA A 348 -8.44 -30.25 1.99
N ALA A 349 -7.50 -29.58 1.34
CA ALA A 349 -7.63 -29.26 -0.07
C ALA A 349 -7.67 -30.56 -0.86
N ALA A 350 -8.58 -30.68 -1.84
CA ALA A 350 -8.64 -31.85 -2.69
C ALA A 350 -7.29 -32.01 -3.43
N GLY A 351 -6.51 -33.00 -3.02
CA GLY A 351 -5.33 -33.41 -3.77
C GLY A 351 -5.76 -33.95 -5.15
N PRO A 352 -4.82 -34.30 -6.04
CA PRO A 352 -5.09 -34.74 -7.42
C PRO A 352 -5.93 -36.01 -7.53
N THR A 353 -6.37 -36.59 -6.42
CA THR A 353 -7.17 -37.84 -6.36
C THR A 353 -8.67 -37.65 -6.17
N GLY A 354 -9.21 -36.44 -6.27
CA GLY A 354 -10.66 -36.20 -6.46
C GLY A 354 -11.61 -36.59 -5.33
N LYS A 355 -11.16 -36.82 -4.08
CA LYS A 355 -12.06 -37.09 -2.95
C LYS A 355 -12.75 -35.81 -2.47
N LYS A 356 -14.09 -35.81 -2.56
CA LYS A 356 -14.99 -34.70 -2.17
C LYS A 356 -14.83 -34.37 -0.70
N VAL A 357 -14.65 -33.06 -0.42
CA VAL A 357 -14.81 -32.48 0.92
C VAL A 357 -16.24 -32.70 1.38
N ARG A 358 -16.44 -33.28 2.58
CA ARG A 358 -17.77 -33.36 3.20
C ARG A 358 -18.17 -31.97 3.65
N HIS A 359 -19.44 -31.63 3.42
CA HIS A 359 -20.02 -30.35 3.94
C HIS A 359 -19.80 -30.28 5.45
N LEU A 360 -19.09 -29.25 5.89
CA LEU A 360 -19.04 -28.86 7.29
C LEU A 360 -20.25 -27.94 7.55
N GLN A 361 -21.17 -28.39 8.38
CA GLN A 361 -22.27 -27.55 8.88
C GLN A 361 -21.78 -26.91 10.18
N LEU A 362 -21.45 -25.64 10.10
CA LEU A 362 -21.07 -24.82 11.27
C LEU A 362 -22.33 -24.32 11.96
N ASP A 363 -22.27 -24.21 13.28
CA ASP A 363 -23.35 -23.57 14.06
C ASP A 363 -23.51 -22.12 13.54
N PRO A 364 -24.74 -21.65 13.23
CA PRO A 364 -24.97 -20.29 12.77
C PRO A 364 -24.47 -19.18 13.71
N LYS A 365 -24.16 -19.52 14.96
CA LYS A 365 -23.60 -18.62 15.97
C LYS A 365 -22.06 -18.58 15.96
N GLU A 366 -21.40 -19.48 15.23
CA GLU A 366 -19.94 -19.52 15.11
C GLU A 366 -19.52 -19.11 13.70
N SER A 367 -18.76 -18.04 13.60
CA SER A 367 -18.12 -17.62 12.36
C SER A 367 -16.80 -18.38 12.19
N ALA A 368 -16.63 -19.12 11.10
CA ALA A 368 -15.38 -19.74 10.76
C ALA A 368 -14.57 -18.86 9.78
N TYR A 369 -13.28 -18.83 9.98
CA TYR A 369 -12.35 -17.99 9.22
C TYR A 369 -11.40 -18.88 8.40
N LEU A 370 -11.27 -18.56 7.11
CA LEU A 370 -10.41 -19.28 6.16
C LEU A 370 -9.11 -18.50 5.93
N GLY A 371 -7.97 -19.14 6.18
CA GLY A 371 -6.66 -18.61 5.83
C GLY A 371 -5.95 -19.50 4.83
N THR A 372 -5.28 -18.95 3.83
CA THR A 372 -4.34 -19.69 2.98
C THR A 372 -2.94 -19.18 3.27
N SER A 373 -1.99 -20.13 3.42
CA SER A 373 -0.60 -19.81 3.61
C SER A 373 0.09 -19.89 2.26
N ASP A 374 0.19 -18.85 1.54
CA ASP A 374 1.28 -18.62 0.60
C ASP A 374 1.49 -17.13 0.49
N ASP A 375 2.59 -16.67 1.03
CA ASP A 375 3.29 -15.38 0.81
C ASP A 375 2.43 -14.10 0.71
N CYS A 376 1.25 -14.10 1.31
CA CYS A 376 0.47 -12.90 1.46
C CYS A 376 0.46 -12.47 2.92
N ASP A 377 1.34 -11.56 3.27
CA ASP A 377 1.27 -10.76 4.51
C ASP A 377 -0.04 -9.94 4.64
N ASP A 378 -1.02 -10.18 3.76
CA ASP A 378 -2.20 -9.37 3.53
C ASP A 378 -3.51 -10.15 3.59
N LEU A 379 -3.66 -11.08 4.53
CA LEU A 379 -4.95 -11.69 4.84
C LEU A 379 -5.71 -10.81 5.85
N TRP A 380 -6.76 -10.13 5.40
CA TRP A 380 -7.57 -9.23 6.22
C TRP A 380 -9.02 -9.65 6.25
N GLU A 381 -9.60 -9.54 7.44
CA GLU A 381 -11.03 -9.76 7.64
C GLU A 381 -11.82 -8.51 7.31
N VAL A 382 -12.82 -8.63 6.45
CA VAL A 382 -13.94 -7.72 6.39
C VAL A 382 -15.16 -8.51 6.86
N SER A 383 -15.43 -8.45 8.15
CA SER A 383 -16.70 -8.92 8.65
C SER A 383 -17.76 -7.94 8.15
N ARG A 384 -18.71 -8.40 7.32
CA ARG A 384 -20.01 -7.76 7.33
C ARG A 384 -20.60 -8.11 8.68
N ASP A 385 -20.73 -7.13 9.54
CA ASP A 385 -21.64 -7.23 10.67
C ASP A 385 -23.05 -7.47 10.12
N ASN A 386 -23.47 -8.74 10.14
CA ASN A 386 -24.84 -9.10 9.91
C ASN A 386 -25.64 -8.68 11.15
N GLY A 387 -25.94 -7.38 11.24
CA GLY A 387 -27.17 -6.84 11.83
C GLY A 387 -27.48 -7.07 13.31
N HIS A 388 -26.56 -7.57 14.17
CA HIS A 388 -26.83 -7.77 15.59
C HIS A 388 -25.84 -7.07 16.56
N GLY A 389 -24.87 -6.32 16.05
CA GLY A 389 -24.09 -5.33 16.79
C GLY A 389 -24.50 -3.93 16.35
N LYS A 390 -24.75 -3.02 17.28
CA LYS A 390 -25.21 -1.64 17.06
C LYS A 390 -24.16 -0.72 16.42
N GLU A 391 -23.43 -1.14 15.37
CA GLU A 391 -22.49 -0.28 14.66
C GLU A 391 -22.98 -0.12 13.21
N GLN A 392 -23.50 1.05 12.93
CA GLN A 392 -24.11 1.44 11.66
C GLN A 392 -23.02 1.75 10.64
N SER A 393 -22.97 1.03 9.51
CA SER A 393 -22.30 1.50 8.30
C SER A 393 -22.97 2.80 7.86
N ILE A 394 -22.24 3.89 7.78
CA ILE A 394 -22.77 5.23 7.44
C ILE A 394 -22.84 5.44 5.93
N HIS A 395 -22.10 4.65 5.15
CA HIS A 395 -22.13 4.71 3.70
C HIS A 395 -22.57 3.36 3.12
N PRO A 396 -23.62 3.32 2.26
CA PRO A 396 -24.19 2.07 1.74
C PRO A 396 -23.20 1.28 0.85
N THR A 397 -22.13 1.93 0.36
CA THR A 397 -21.17 1.38 -0.59
C THR A 397 -19.71 1.56 -0.15
N GLN A 398 -19.46 1.67 1.16
CA GLN A 398 -18.08 1.86 1.66
C GLN A 398 -17.13 0.77 1.17
N LYS A 399 -16.01 1.19 0.56
CA LYS A 399 -14.93 0.27 0.17
C LYS A 399 -14.07 -0.04 1.39
N PRO A 400 -13.71 -1.32 1.59
CA PRO A 400 -12.71 -1.70 2.59
C PRO A 400 -11.38 -0.98 2.38
N VAL A 401 -10.76 -0.52 3.46
CA VAL A 401 -9.44 0.14 3.45
C VAL A 401 -8.40 -0.74 2.76
N GLU A 402 -8.51 -2.06 2.90
CA GLU A 402 -7.58 -3.03 2.34
C GLU A 402 -7.49 -2.99 0.81
N LEU A 403 -8.60 -2.71 0.11
CA LEU A 403 -8.56 -2.57 -1.35
C LEU A 403 -7.68 -1.40 -1.78
N ALA A 404 -7.82 -0.26 -1.09
CA ALA A 404 -6.96 0.90 -1.30
C ALA A 404 -5.51 0.60 -0.92
N ARG A 405 -5.27 -0.11 0.21
CA ARG A 405 -3.92 -0.51 0.65
C ARG A 405 -3.17 -1.31 -0.41
N ARG A 406 -3.83 -2.30 -1.04
CA ARG A 406 -3.24 -3.10 -2.11
C ARG A 406 -2.82 -2.25 -3.29
N ALA A 407 -3.70 -1.38 -3.77
CA ALA A 407 -3.38 -0.47 -4.87
C ALA A 407 -2.23 0.48 -4.51
N VAL A 408 -2.30 1.10 -3.33
CA VAL A 408 -1.29 2.05 -2.83
C VAL A 408 0.08 1.38 -2.69
N LYS A 409 0.16 0.20 -2.06
CA LYS A 409 1.40 -0.57 -1.90
C LYS A 409 1.99 -0.98 -3.26
N ASN A 410 1.13 -1.37 -4.21
CA ASN A 410 1.58 -1.89 -5.50
C ASN A 410 2.05 -0.80 -6.46
N SER A 411 1.50 0.41 -6.37
CA SER A 411 1.70 1.43 -7.43
C SER A 411 2.11 2.81 -6.90
N SER A 412 2.57 2.90 -5.65
CA SER A 412 3.20 4.10 -5.11
C SER A 412 4.32 3.78 -4.13
N ARG A 413 5.23 4.73 -3.93
CA ARG A 413 6.29 4.69 -2.92
C ARG A 413 5.89 5.53 -1.71
N GLU A 414 6.61 5.36 -0.61
CA GLU A 414 6.46 6.22 0.57
C GLU A 414 6.67 7.69 0.20
N CYS A 415 5.94 8.56 0.88
CA CYS A 415 5.90 10.01 0.65
C CYS A 415 5.34 10.45 -0.72
N GLU A 416 4.93 9.54 -1.62
CA GLU A 416 4.26 9.91 -2.86
C GLU A 416 2.78 10.24 -2.61
N ILE A 417 2.21 11.04 -3.53
CA ILE A 417 0.82 11.48 -3.44
C ILE A 417 -0.08 10.46 -4.15
N VAL A 418 -1.13 10.08 -3.46
CA VAL A 418 -2.27 9.30 -3.98
C VAL A 418 -3.46 10.24 -4.10
N LEU A 419 -4.06 10.32 -5.28
CA LEU A 419 -5.23 11.16 -5.55
C LEU A 419 -6.51 10.31 -5.52
N ASP A 420 -7.47 10.74 -4.70
CA ASP A 420 -8.83 10.20 -4.66
C ASP A 420 -9.83 11.34 -4.79
N PHE A 421 -10.45 11.48 -5.95
CA PHE A 421 -11.35 12.60 -6.22
C PHE A 421 -12.85 12.26 -6.06
N PHE A 422 -13.16 11.12 -5.42
CA PHE A 422 -14.46 10.72 -4.89
C PHE A 422 -14.25 10.00 -3.56
N ALA A 423 -13.80 10.75 -2.55
CA ALA A 423 -13.25 10.20 -1.32
C ALA A 423 -14.25 9.43 -0.44
N GLY A 424 -15.54 9.75 -0.53
CA GLY A 424 -16.61 9.09 0.20
C GLY A 424 -16.36 9.01 1.70
N SER A 425 -16.12 7.81 2.22
CA SER A 425 -15.81 7.59 3.65
C SER A 425 -14.32 7.75 4.01
N GLY A 426 -13.43 8.07 3.06
CA GLY A 426 -12.00 8.28 3.27
C GLY A 426 -11.17 7.01 3.42
N SER A 427 -11.62 5.88 2.89
CA SER A 427 -10.86 4.61 2.96
C SER A 427 -9.47 4.72 2.34
N THR A 428 -9.33 5.45 1.23
CA THR A 428 -8.05 5.73 0.57
C THR A 428 -7.11 6.54 1.48
N LEU A 429 -7.63 7.56 2.17
CA LEU A 429 -6.85 8.40 3.07
C LEU A 429 -6.31 7.58 4.25
N ILE A 430 -7.13 6.72 4.84
CA ILE A 430 -6.70 5.82 5.93
C ILE A 430 -5.65 4.82 5.42
N ALA A 431 -5.81 4.27 4.22
CA ALA A 431 -4.80 3.38 3.62
C ALA A 431 -3.45 4.09 3.43
N CYS A 432 -3.48 5.34 2.97
CA CYS A 432 -2.28 6.17 2.79
C CYS A 432 -1.60 6.50 4.11
N GLU A 433 -2.33 6.87 5.16
CA GLU A 433 -1.78 7.10 6.52
C GLU A 433 -1.06 5.84 7.02
N GLN A 434 -1.69 4.65 6.86
CA GLN A 434 -1.10 3.38 7.29
C GLN A 434 0.18 3.00 6.53
N LEU A 435 0.34 3.48 5.31
CA LEU A 435 1.44 3.14 4.42
C LEU A 435 2.46 4.26 4.23
N ALA A 436 2.37 5.35 4.99
CA ALA A 436 3.23 6.54 4.87
C ALA A 436 3.22 7.18 3.46
N ARG A 437 2.04 7.26 2.85
CA ARG A 437 1.77 8.02 1.63
C ARG A 437 0.92 9.25 1.97
N ALA A 438 0.97 10.28 1.12
CA ALA A 438 0.08 11.42 1.22
C ALA A 438 -1.19 11.15 0.39
N CYS A 439 -2.39 11.30 0.96
CA CYS A 439 -3.64 11.25 0.21
C CYS A 439 -4.13 12.67 -0.04
N TYR A 440 -4.38 13.02 -1.30
CA TYR A 440 -5.05 14.25 -1.69
C TYR A 440 -6.44 13.90 -2.18
N ALA A 441 -7.45 14.37 -1.44
CA ALA A 441 -8.82 13.87 -1.55
C ALA A 441 -9.80 14.99 -1.89
N ILE A 442 -10.77 14.69 -2.77
CA ILE A 442 -11.89 15.57 -3.08
C ILE A 442 -13.17 14.86 -2.64
N GLU A 443 -14.02 15.56 -1.92
CA GLU A 443 -15.34 15.09 -1.54
C GLU A 443 -16.36 16.22 -1.73
N LEU A 444 -17.47 15.93 -2.36
CA LEU A 444 -18.49 16.92 -2.68
C LEU A 444 -19.35 17.26 -1.48
N ASP A 445 -19.70 16.25 -0.67
CA ASP A 445 -20.61 16.43 0.46
C ASP A 445 -19.83 16.86 1.72
N PRO A 446 -20.14 18.04 2.27
CA PRO A 446 -19.49 18.52 3.49
C PRO A 446 -19.60 17.57 4.68
N ARG A 447 -20.69 16.77 4.76
CA ARG A 447 -20.90 15.79 5.83
C ARG A 447 -19.89 14.66 5.76
N TYR A 448 -19.57 14.19 4.54
CA TYR A 448 -18.54 13.18 4.35
C TYR A 448 -17.15 13.74 4.59
N CYS A 449 -16.89 15.02 4.27
CA CYS A 449 -15.64 15.68 4.66
C CYS A 449 -15.45 15.66 6.19
N ASP A 450 -16.49 16.03 6.96
CA ASP A 450 -16.43 15.98 8.43
C ASP A 450 -16.22 14.55 8.94
N ALA A 451 -16.86 13.56 8.32
CA ALA A 451 -16.67 12.15 8.64
C ALA A 451 -15.23 11.66 8.38
N ILE A 452 -14.63 12.03 7.24
CA ILE A 452 -13.22 11.72 6.92
C ILE A 452 -12.30 12.33 7.97
N ILE A 453 -12.50 13.59 8.31
CA ILE A 453 -11.69 14.29 9.33
C ILE A 453 -11.76 13.56 10.66
N HIS A 454 -12.97 13.28 11.14
CA HIS A 454 -13.16 12.60 12.40
C HIS A 454 -12.58 11.19 12.41
N ARG A 455 -12.76 10.45 11.32
CA ARG A 455 -12.17 9.11 11.14
C ARG A 455 -10.66 9.16 11.24
N TRP A 456 -10.00 10.10 10.54
CA TRP A 456 -8.57 10.26 10.59
C TRP A 456 -8.07 10.70 11.97
N GLU A 457 -8.74 11.67 12.62
CA GLU A 457 -8.40 12.08 13.99
C GLU A 457 -8.51 10.93 14.98
N THR A 458 -9.54 10.07 14.83
CA THR A 458 -9.74 8.90 15.69
C THR A 458 -8.62 7.86 15.52
N VAL A 459 -8.22 7.60 14.26
CA VAL A 459 -7.18 6.62 13.94
C VAL A 459 -5.80 7.08 14.39
N THR A 460 -5.50 8.36 14.21
CA THR A 460 -4.14 8.88 14.42
C THR A 460 -3.93 9.54 15.77
N GLY A 461 -5.00 9.96 16.44
CA GLY A 461 -4.93 10.82 17.63
C GLY A 461 -4.48 12.25 17.34
N LYS A 462 -4.22 12.61 16.07
CA LYS A 462 -3.82 13.95 15.64
C LYS A 462 -5.05 14.83 15.40
N LYS A 463 -4.85 16.14 15.17
CA LYS A 463 -5.92 17.10 14.87
C LYS A 463 -5.77 17.62 13.44
N ALA A 464 -6.87 17.60 12.69
CA ALA A 464 -6.97 18.23 11.39
C ALA A 464 -7.02 19.76 11.55
N SER A 465 -6.47 20.50 10.58
CA SER A 465 -6.46 21.96 10.56
C SER A 465 -6.97 22.50 9.23
N HIS A 466 -7.75 23.58 9.29
CA HIS A 466 -8.17 24.32 8.10
C HIS A 466 -6.96 25.00 7.43
N ALA A 467 -6.80 24.81 6.14
CA ALA A 467 -5.59 25.21 5.43
C ALA A 467 -5.34 26.73 5.48
N GLU A 468 -6.39 27.54 5.38
CA GLU A 468 -6.29 29.01 5.43
C GLU A 468 -6.32 29.55 6.86
N GLU A 469 -7.34 29.16 7.66
CA GLU A 469 -7.53 29.71 9.00
C GLU A 469 -6.52 29.19 10.02
N LYS A 470 -5.79 28.10 9.72
CA LYS A 470 -4.83 27.43 10.61
C LYS A 470 -5.44 27.03 11.97
N LYS A 471 -6.73 26.81 12.02
CA LYS A 471 -7.49 26.39 13.20
C LYS A 471 -7.88 24.92 13.08
N THR A 472 -7.97 24.23 14.22
CA THR A 472 -8.45 22.85 14.28
C THR A 472 -9.92 22.76 13.88
N HIS A 473 -10.35 21.57 13.43
CA HIS A 473 -11.74 21.30 13.07
C HIS A 473 -12.69 21.64 14.23
N GLU A 474 -12.36 21.30 15.47
CA GLU A 474 -13.13 21.65 16.66
C GLU A 474 -13.24 23.18 16.87
N ALA A 475 -12.14 23.92 16.63
CA ALA A 475 -12.16 25.37 16.78
C ALA A 475 -13.02 26.07 15.71
N ILE A 476 -13.01 25.55 14.49
CA ILE A 476 -13.88 25.99 13.39
C ILE A 476 -15.34 25.68 13.73
N ALA A 477 -15.63 24.48 14.26
CA ALA A 477 -16.97 24.12 14.71
C ALA A 477 -17.55 25.11 15.74
N LYS A 478 -16.74 25.43 16.75
CA LYS A 478 -17.15 26.42 17.79
C LYS A 478 -17.39 27.82 17.20
N ALA A 479 -16.57 28.25 16.24
CA ALA A 479 -16.71 29.55 15.58
C ALA A 479 -18.00 29.60 14.74
N ARG A 480 -18.21 28.61 13.87
CA ARG A 480 -19.39 28.53 12.97
C ARG A 480 -20.70 28.29 13.72
N GLY A 481 -20.65 27.57 14.85
CA GLY A 481 -21.80 27.38 15.74
C GLY A 481 -22.25 28.69 16.43
N LYS A 482 -21.29 29.53 16.86
CA LYS A 482 -21.61 30.85 17.43
C LYS A 482 -22.16 31.83 16.39
N GLU A 483 -21.75 31.74 15.14
CA GLU A 483 -22.26 32.56 14.04
C GLU A 483 -23.72 32.23 13.74
N LYS A 484 -24.09 30.94 13.66
CA LYS A 484 -25.48 30.51 13.49
C LYS A 484 -26.41 30.96 14.64
N ALA A 485 -25.91 30.94 15.88
CA ALA A 485 -26.67 31.39 17.04
C ALA A 485 -26.87 32.93 17.14
N ARG A 486 -26.06 33.72 16.39
CA ARG A 486 -26.20 35.17 16.31
C ARG A 486 -27.10 35.63 15.16
N THR A 487 -27.34 34.76 14.18
CA THR A 487 -28.17 35.04 13.00
C THR A 487 -29.57 34.41 13.07
N ALA A 488 -29.84 33.55 14.05
CA ALA A 488 -31.12 33.02 14.43
C ALA A 488 -31.74 33.82 15.61
#